data_233245d0b134aa503e30b2aa469e977a
#
_entry.id   233245d0b134aa503e30b2aa469e977a
#
_cell.length_a   1.000
_cell.length_b   1.000
_cell.length_c   1.000
_cell.angle_alpha   90.00
_cell.angle_beta   90.00
_cell.angle_gamma   90.00
#
_symmetry.space_group_name_H-M   'P 1'
#
loop_
_entity.id
_entity.type
_entity.pdbx_description
1 polymer ?
#
loop_
_entity_poly.entity_id
_entity_poly.type
_entity_poly.pdbx_seq_one_letter_code
_entity_poly.pdbx_strand_id
1 'polypeptide(L)'
;MKFTASWQFFALASALFAALTAIFGKLGVAEINSNLATFIRTIVILIVTALIVSLRDEWRAPTSISAKTIVFLVLSGIATGLSWLCYYRALQLGPVSLVAPVDKLSVALVVVLAFFVLGETPSVQTLLGVGLIVAGSLVMLLK
;
A
#
# COMPACT_ATOMS: atom_id res chain seq x y z
N MET A 1 9.83 -30.38 5.53
CA MET A 1 8.57 -29.62 5.49
C MET A 1 8.79 -28.40 4.60
N LYS A 2 8.23 -28.34 3.39
CA LYS A 2 8.20 -27.11 2.60
C LYS A 2 7.19 -26.18 3.27
N PHE A 3 7.66 -25.13 3.96
CA PHE A 3 6.81 -24.03 4.39
C PHE A 3 6.29 -23.32 3.12
N THR A 4 5.16 -23.75 2.61
CA THR A 4 4.42 -22.94 1.65
C THR A 4 3.81 -21.79 2.45
N ALA A 5 4.54 -20.67 2.50
CA ALA A 5 4.05 -19.48 3.16
C ALA A 5 2.72 -19.08 2.50
N SER A 6 1.64 -19.09 3.28
CA SER A 6 0.30 -18.78 2.79
C SER A 6 0.19 -17.28 2.48
N TRP A 7 -0.76 -16.87 1.63
CA TRP A 7 -1.01 -15.46 1.34
C TRP A 7 -1.29 -14.64 2.61
N GLN A 8 -1.88 -15.27 3.64
CA GLN A 8 -2.15 -14.63 4.94
C GLN A 8 -0.86 -14.23 5.65
N PHE A 9 0.19 -15.06 5.58
CA PHE A 9 1.50 -14.72 6.16
C PHE A 9 2.07 -13.46 5.51
N PHE A 10 2.04 -13.38 4.19
CA PHE A 10 2.53 -12.19 3.49
C PHE A 10 1.67 -10.96 3.77
N ALA A 11 0.35 -11.11 3.88
CA ALA A 11 -0.55 -10.01 4.22
C ALA A 11 -0.27 -9.46 5.63
N LEU A 12 -0.06 -10.33 6.63
CA LEU A 12 0.28 -9.93 7.99
C LEU A 12 1.67 -9.27 8.06
N ALA A 13 2.66 -9.81 7.37
CA ALA A 13 3.98 -9.20 7.26
C ALA A 13 3.89 -7.80 6.61
N SER A 14 3.11 -7.67 5.54
CA SER A 14 2.85 -6.38 4.90
C SER A 14 2.21 -5.37 5.87
N ALA A 15 1.24 -5.81 6.68
CA ALA A 15 0.59 -4.94 7.67
C ALA A 15 1.59 -4.44 8.72
N LEU A 16 2.50 -5.31 9.19
CA LEU A 16 3.57 -4.91 10.11
C LEU A 16 4.47 -3.84 9.50
N PHE A 17 4.96 -4.07 8.28
CA PHE A 17 5.81 -3.10 7.58
C PHE A 17 5.06 -1.80 7.25
N ALA A 18 3.75 -1.87 6.97
CA ALA A 18 2.93 -0.67 6.78
C ALA A 18 2.83 0.16 8.06
N ALA A 19 2.70 -0.47 9.23
CA ALA A 19 2.70 0.23 10.51
C ALA A 19 4.05 0.92 10.79
N LEU A 20 5.17 0.21 10.57
CA LEU A 20 6.51 0.80 10.70
C LEU A 20 6.72 1.96 9.71
N THR A 21 6.23 1.81 8.48
CA THR A 21 6.28 2.86 7.46
C THR A 21 5.51 4.12 7.91
N ALA A 22 4.36 3.96 8.55
CA ALA A 22 3.56 5.09 9.05
C ALA A 22 4.32 5.86 10.15
N ILE A 23 4.93 5.14 11.10
CA ILE A 23 5.69 5.75 12.20
C ILE A 23 6.97 6.44 11.67
N PHE A 24 7.79 5.71 10.90
CA PHE A 24 9.01 6.29 10.33
C PHE A 24 8.71 7.43 9.35
N GLY A 25 7.63 7.29 8.57
CA GLY A 25 7.16 8.34 7.69
C GLY A 25 6.78 9.61 8.46
N LYS A 26 6.04 9.48 9.57
CA LYS A 26 5.67 10.62 10.43
C LYS A 26 6.91 11.34 10.98
N LEU A 27 7.90 10.59 11.45
CA LEU A 27 9.16 11.17 11.94
C LEU A 27 9.95 11.83 10.80
N GLY A 28 10.01 11.17 9.64
CA GLY A 28 10.78 11.66 8.49
C GLY A 28 10.20 12.88 7.79
N VAL A 29 8.89 13.15 7.89
CA VAL A 29 8.26 14.33 7.28
C VAL A 29 8.21 15.55 8.19
N ALA A 30 8.73 15.45 9.41
CA ALA A 30 8.61 16.51 10.40
C ALA A 30 9.31 17.81 9.97
N GLU A 31 10.48 17.71 9.34
CA GLU A 31 11.37 18.85 9.05
C GLU A 31 11.53 19.16 7.55
N ILE A 32 11.00 18.31 6.66
CA ILE A 32 11.15 18.47 5.21
C ILE A 32 9.80 18.45 4.49
N ASN A 33 9.77 18.96 3.26
CA ASN A 33 8.58 18.91 2.42
C ASN A 33 8.14 17.46 2.15
N SER A 34 6.83 17.18 2.27
CA SER A 34 6.26 15.84 2.07
C SER A 34 6.57 15.22 0.71
N ASN A 35 6.66 16.04 -0.35
CA ASN A 35 6.99 15.55 -1.68
C ASN A 35 8.45 15.09 -1.73
N LEU A 36 9.36 15.84 -1.12
CA LEU A 36 10.77 15.47 -1.03
C LEU A 36 10.95 14.20 -0.18
N ALA A 37 10.25 14.09 0.95
CA ALA A 37 10.26 12.89 1.78
C ALA A 37 9.78 11.66 0.99
N THR A 38 8.70 11.81 0.23
CA THR A 38 8.17 10.74 -0.64
C THR A 38 9.21 10.36 -1.71
N PHE A 39 9.86 11.32 -2.33
CA PHE A 39 10.89 11.08 -3.35
C PHE A 39 12.09 10.30 -2.79
N ILE A 40 12.66 10.76 -1.66
CA ILE A 40 13.80 10.08 -1.00
C ILE A 40 13.43 8.63 -0.66
N ARG A 41 12.26 8.42 -0.06
CA ARG A 41 11.76 7.08 0.26
C ARG A 41 11.62 6.20 -0.99
N THR A 42 11.15 6.76 -2.10
CA THR A 42 10.96 6.01 -3.35
C THR A 42 12.30 5.54 -3.92
N ILE A 43 13.36 6.34 -3.82
CA ILE A 43 14.72 5.92 -4.20
C ILE A 43 15.17 4.73 -3.34
N VAL A 44 14.94 4.77 -2.03
CA VAL A 44 15.31 3.66 -1.13
C VAL A 44 14.54 2.39 -1.52
N ILE A 45 13.23 2.49 -1.82
CA ILE A 45 12.43 1.35 -2.27
C ILE A 45 13.00 0.78 -3.59
N LEU A 46 13.32 1.65 -4.53
CA LEU A 46 13.91 1.24 -5.81
C LEU A 46 15.22 0.47 -5.60
N ILE A 47 16.10 0.95 -4.75
CA ILE A 47 17.39 0.29 -4.43
C ILE A 47 17.13 -1.08 -3.79
N VAL A 48 16.27 -1.14 -2.77
CA VAL A 48 15.97 -2.39 -2.05
C VAL A 48 15.35 -3.42 -3.00
N THR A 49 14.39 -3.03 -3.82
CA THR A 49 13.75 -3.95 -4.77
C THR A 49 14.69 -4.39 -5.88
N ALA A 50 15.51 -3.49 -6.42
CA ALA A 50 16.54 -3.83 -7.41
C ALA A 50 17.58 -4.81 -6.84
N LEU A 51 17.99 -4.63 -5.57
CA LEU A 51 18.91 -5.54 -4.90
C LEU A 51 18.27 -6.94 -4.74
N ILE A 52 17.02 -7.03 -4.32
CA ILE A 52 16.31 -8.32 -4.18
C ILE A 52 16.21 -9.03 -5.53
N VAL A 53 15.82 -8.34 -6.59
CA VAL A 53 15.71 -8.90 -7.96
C VAL A 53 17.09 -9.40 -8.43
N SER A 54 18.16 -8.64 -8.14
CA SER A 54 19.53 -9.02 -8.50
C SER A 54 20.01 -10.25 -7.72
N LEU A 55 19.77 -10.30 -6.40
CA LEU A 55 20.17 -11.42 -5.55
C LEU A 55 19.43 -12.72 -5.87
N ARG A 56 18.23 -12.61 -6.46
CA ARG A 56 17.41 -13.76 -6.87
C ARG A 56 17.56 -14.13 -8.32
N ASP A 57 18.35 -13.39 -9.07
CA ASP A 57 18.54 -13.56 -10.52
C ASP A 57 17.20 -13.54 -11.30
N GLU A 58 16.30 -12.62 -10.89
CA GLU A 58 14.94 -12.51 -11.43
C GLU A 58 14.82 -11.48 -12.58
N TRP A 59 15.95 -10.90 -13.04
CA TRP A 59 15.94 -9.97 -14.16
C TRP A 59 15.48 -10.65 -15.46
N ARG A 60 14.56 -9.99 -16.13
CA ARG A 60 14.06 -10.42 -17.45
C ARG A 60 14.23 -9.31 -18.47
N ALA A 61 14.48 -9.71 -19.71
CA ALA A 61 14.52 -8.74 -20.82
C ALA A 61 13.13 -8.04 -20.93
N PRO A 62 13.07 -6.72 -21.06
CA PRO A 62 11.81 -5.99 -21.22
C PRO A 62 10.93 -6.52 -22.35
N THR A 63 11.53 -7.04 -23.41
CA THR A 63 10.86 -7.64 -24.57
C THR A 63 10.13 -8.96 -24.24
N SER A 64 10.46 -9.61 -23.11
CA SER A 64 9.78 -10.84 -22.66
C SER A 64 8.51 -10.57 -21.85
N ILE A 65 8.21 -9.31 -21.52
CA ILE A 65 7.06 -8.90 -20.72
C ILE A 65 5.97 -8.36 -21.65
N SER A 66 4.74 -8.84 -21.48
CA SER A 66 3.64 -8.37 -22.32
C SER A 66 3.37 -6.88 -22.14
N ALA A 67 3.02 -6.18 -23.21
CA ALA A 67 2.66 -4.76 -23.14
C ALA A 67 1.51 -4.50 -22.15
N LYS A 68 0.54 -5.41 -22.08
CA LYS A 68 -0.56 -5.34 -21.09
C LYS A 68 -0.03 -5.31 -19.65
N THR A 69 0.92 -6.20 -19.32
CA THR A 69 1.54 -6.23 -17.98
C THR A 69 2.25 -4.92 -17.68
N ILE A 70 3.04 -4.41 -18.62
CA ILE A 70 3.76 -3.14 -18.44
C ILE A 70 2.78 -1.99 -18.19
N VAL A 71 1.71 -1.88 -18.98
CA VAL A 71 0.69 -0.83 -18.80
C VAL A 71 0.07 -0.87 -17.42
N PHE A 72 -0.37 -2.04 -16.93
CA PHE A 72 -0.96 -2.14 -15.60
C PHE A 72 0.04 -1.86 -14.47
N LEU A 73 1.31 -2.27 -14.62
CA LEU A 73 2.34 -1.94 -13.63
C LEU A 73 2.65 -0.44 -13.61
N VAL A 74 2.67 0.22 -14.77
CA VAL A 74 2.86 1.68 -14.86
C VAL A 74 1.68 2.40 -14.19
N LEU A 75 0.44 2.02 -14.51
CA LEU A 75 -0.75 2.60 -13.88
C LEU A 75 -0.75 2.40 -12.35
N SER A 76 -0.39 1.19 -11.89
CA SER A 76 -0.25 0.89 -10.47
C SER A 76 0.84 1.73 -9.81
N GLY A 77 1.99 1.91 -10.48
CA GLY A 77 3.07 2.77 -10.01
C GLY A 77 2.66 4.22 -9.86
N ILE A 78 1.94 4.76 -10.85
CA ILE A 78 1.38 6.13 -10.79
C ILE A 78 0.40 6.26 -9.62
N ALA A 79 -0.56 5.32 -9.49
CA ALA A 79 -1.52 5.32 -8.40
C ALA A 79 -0.83 5.25 -7.02
N THR A 80 0.19 4.41 -6.90
CA THR A 80 1.00 4.31 -5.68
C THR A 80 1.70 5.63 -5.37
N GLY A 81 2.34 6.26 -6.36
CA GLY A 81 3.02 7.54 -6.19
C GLY A 81 2.07 8.64 -5.69
N LEU A 82 0.91 8.77 -6.35
CA LEU A 82 -0.12 9.75 -5.95
C LEU A 82 -0.66 9.46 -4.55
N SER A 83 -0.94 8.20 -4.23
CA SER A 83 -1.40 7.79 -2.90
C SER A 83 -0.39 8.18 -1.82
N TRP A 84 0.91 7.92 -2.04
CA TRP A 84 1.94 8.25 -1.07
C TRP A 84 2.20 9.74 -0.92
N LEU A 85 2.08 10.53 -1.99
CA LEU A 85 2.14 11.99 -1.89
C LEU A 85 1.01 12.53 -0.99
N CYS A 86 -0.21 12.05 -1.17
CA CYS A 86 -1.36 12.40 -0.32
C CYS A 86 -1.15 11.92 1.13
N TYR A 87 -0.70 10.68 1.32
CA TYR A 87 -0.50 10.09 2.64
C TYR A 87 0.58 10.83 3.45
N TYR A 88 1.73 11.14 2.85
CA TYR A 88 2.80 11.88 3.52
C TYR A 88 2.37 13.32 3.83
N ARG A 89 1.57 13.94 2.96
CA ARG A 89 0.99 15.25 3.26
C ARG A 89 0.01 15.16 4.43
N ALA A 90 -0.83 14.14 4.49
CA ALA A 90 -1.72 13.90 5.61
C ALA A 90 -0.94 13.66 6.92
N LEU A 91 0.17 12.90 6.89
CA LEU A 91 1.04 12.71 8.04
C LEU A 91 1.68 14.01 8.54
N GLN A 92 1.99 14.98 7.67
CA GLN A 92 2.44 16.30 8.11
C GLN A 92 1.34 17.06 8.87
N LEU A 93 0.13 17.01 8.38
CA LEU A 93 -0.99 17.82 8.86
C LEU A 93 -1.71 17.20 10.07
N GLY A 94 -1.70 15.88 10.22
CA GLY A 94 -2.47 15.16 11.24
C GLY A 94 -1.67 14.17 12.05
N PRO A 95 -2.23 13.69 13.17
CA PRO A 95 -1.63 12.62 13.97
C PRO A 95 -1.71 11.29 13.22
N VAL A 96 -0.63 10.51 13.28
CA VAL A 96 -0.53 9.20 12.61
C VAL A 96 -1.63 8.24 13.02
N SER A 97 -2.07 8.32 14.28
CA SER A 97 -3.15 7.50 14.84
C SER A 97 -4.52 7.72 14.18
N LEU A 98 -4.73 8.86 13.54
CA LEU A 98 -5.94 9.15 12.76
C LEU A 98 -5.71 8.95 11.25
N VAL A 99 -4.57 9.38 10.74
CA VAL A 99 -4.26 9.28 9.30
C VAL A 99 -4.19 7.82 8.84
N ALA A 100 -3.54 6.94 9.61
CA ALA A 100 -3.38 5.56 9.20
C ALA A 100 -4.71 4.76 9.15
N PRO A 101 -5.65 4.87 10.11
CA PRO A 101 -6.96 4.23 9.99
C PRO A 101 -7.81 4.78 8.84
N VAL A 102 -7.78 6.10 8.60
CA VAL A 102 -8.53 6.73 7.49
C VAL A 102 -8.03 6.23 6.13
N ASP A 103 -6.72 6.04 5.98
CA ASP A 103 -6.14 5.44 4.78
C ASP A 103 -6.71 4.02 4.52
N LYS A 104 -7.12 3.28 5.57
CA LYS A 104 -7.73 1.95 5.45
C LYS A 104 -9.15 1.96 4.86
N LEU A 105 -9.79 3.12 4.68
CA LEU A 105 -11.01 3.22 3.87
C LEU A 105 -10.79 2.73 2.43
N SER A 106 -9.56 2.74 1.96
CA SER A 106 -9.16 2.12 0.69
C SER A 106 -9.55 0.64 0.58
N VAL A 107 -9.65 -0.09 1.70
CA VAL A 107 -10.08 -1.50 1.72
C VAL A 107 -11.49 -1.65 1.16
N ALA A 108 -12.42 -0.76 1.51
CA ALA A 108 -13.78 -0.78 0.97
C ALA A 108 -13.78 -0.52 -0.55
N LEU A 109 -12.98 0.45 -1.01
CA LEU A 109 -12.83 0.75 -2.43
C LEU A 109 -12.25 -0.44 -3.20
N VAL A 110 -11.26 -1.14 -2.61
CA VAL A 110 -10.67 -2.35 -3.22
C VAL A 110 -11.73 -3.43 -3.40
N VAL A 111 -12.59 -3.71 -2.41
CA VAL A 111 -13.63 -4.74 -2.53
C VAL A 111 -14.65 -4.36 -3.61
N VAL A 112 -15.05 -3.09 -3.68
CA VAL A 112 -15.96 -2.60 -4.73
C VAL A 112 -15.32 -2.74 -6.11
N LEU A 113 -14.07 -2.31 -6.28
CA LEU A 113 -13.36 -2.40 -7.55
C LEU A 113 -13.08 -3.85 -7.96
N ALA A 114 -12.74 -4.74 -7.00
CA ALA A 114 -12.53 -6.16 -7.25
C ALA A 114 -13.82 -6.82 -7.78
N PHE A 115 -14.97 -6.46 -7.23
CA PHE A 115 -16.26 -6.94 -7.74
C PHE A 115 -16.50 -6.52 -9.19
N PHE A 116 -16.36 -5.21 -9.52
CA PHE A 116 -16.68 -4.72 -10.85
C PHE A 116 -15.61 -5.01 -11.91
N VAL A 117 -14.32 -4.99 -11.53
CA VAL A 117 -13.21 -5.10 -12.49
C VAL A 117 -12.68 -6.52 -12.59
N LEU A 118 -12.60 -7.25 -11.47
CA LEU A 118 -12.04 -8.59 -11.42
C LEU A 118 -13.12 -9.68 -11.40
N GLY A 119 -14.41 -9.32 -11.20
CA GLY A 119 -15.51 -10.26 -11.09
C GLY A 119 -15.51 -11.08 -9.80
N GLU A 120 -14.78 -10.60 -8.76
CA GLU A 120 -14.73 -11.28 -7.47
C GLU A 120 -16.05 -11.07 -6.71
N THR A 121 -16.63 -12.16 -6.19
CA THR A 121 -17.84 -12.08 -5.35
C THR A 121 -17.45 -12.10 -3.87
N PRO A 122 -17.56 -10.97 -3.15
CA PRO A 122 -17.20 -10.93 -1.74
C PRO A 122 -18.15 -11.78 -0.90
N SER A 123 -17.60 -12.55 0.04
CA SER A 123 -18.39 -13.32 1.00
C SER A 123 -19.08 -12.39 2.01
N VAL A 124 -20.11 -12.88 2.69
CA VAL A 124 -20.79 -12.15 3.78
C VAL A 124 -19.78 -11.74 4.86
N GLN A 125 -18.84 -12.64 5.20
CA GLN A 125 -17.78 -12.35 6.17
C GLN A 125 -16.87 -11.20 5.70
N THR A 126 -16.53 -11.17 4.40
CA THR A 126 -15.75 -10.08 3.81
C THR A 126 -16.49 -8.75 3.92
N LEU A 127 -17.78 -8.72 3.58
CA LEU A 127 -18.59 -7.50 3.66
C LEU A 127 -18.74 -7.00 5.11
N LEU A 128 -18.97 -7.90 6.07
CA LEU A 128 -19.02 -7.56 7.49
C LEU A 128 -17.67 -7.01 7.98
N GLY A 129 -16.56 -7.67 7.63
CA GLY A 129 -15.22 -7.22 8.00
C GLY A 129 -14.88 -5.83 7.45
N VAL A 130 -15.18 -5.58 6.18
CA VAL A 130 -15.02 -4.26 5.55
C VAL A 130 -15.90 -3.21 6.22
N GLY A 131 -17.16 -3.54 6.50
CA GLY A 131 -18.09 -2.65 7.21
C GLY A 131 -17.56 -2.24 8.58
N LEU A 132 -16.99 -3.17 9.35
CA LEU A 132 -16.36 -2.89 10.65
C LEU A 132 -15.13 -1.98 10.51
N ILE A 133 -14.28 -2.20 9.51
CA ILE A 133 -13.11 -1.35 9.25
C ILE A 133 -13.56 0.08 8.91
N VAL A 134 -14.55 0.22 8.04
CA VAL A 134 -15.10 1.54 7.66
C VAL A 134 -15.70 2.23 8.87
N ALA A 135 -16.58 1.55 9.60
CA ALA A 135 -17.23 2.10 10.80
C ALA A 135 -16.18 2.54 11.84
N GLY A 136 -15.20 1.68 12.15
CA GLY A 136 -14.11 2.00 13.08
C GLY A 136 -13.30 3.22 12.63
N SER A 137 -12.95 3.29 11.33
CA SER A 137 -12.21 4.43 10.78
C SER A 137 -13.01 5.74 10.86
N LEU A 138 -14.34 5.68 10.62
CA LEU A 138 -15.20 6.86 10.71
C LEU A 138 -15.39 7.33 12.17
N VAL A 139 -15.55 6.39 13.11
CA VAL A 139 -15.65 6.71 14.54
C VAL A 139 -14.41 7.47 15.04
N MET A 140 -13.23 7.12 14.53
CA MET A 140 -11.99 7.82 14.89
C MET A 140 -11.93 9.27 14.39
N LEU A 141 -12.77 9.66 13.42
CA LEU A 141 -12.89 11.02 12.93
C LEU A 141 -13.92 11.87 13.72
N LEU A 142 -14.79 11.21 14.50
CA LEU A 142 -15.74 11.90 15.36
C LEU A 142 -14.98 12.45 16.57
N LYS A 143 -14.94 13.79 16.70
CA LYS A 143 -14.42 14.51 17.87
C LYS A 143 -15.58 14.98 18.75
#